data_3d13bc7dcd6a48efd636b9a6bd3686d5
#
_entry.id   3d13bc7dcd6a48efd636b9a6bd3686d5
#
_cell.length_a   1.000
_cell.length_b   1.000
_cell.length_c   1.000
_cell.angle_alpha   90.00
_cell.angle_beta   90.00
_cell.angle_gamma   90.00
#
_symmetry.space_group_name_H-M   'P 1'
#
loop_
_entity.id
_entity.type
_entity.pdbx_description
1 polymer ?
#
loop_
_entity_poly.entity_id
_entity_poly.type
_entity_poly.pdbx_seq_one_letter_code
_entity_poly.pdbx_strand_id
1 'polypeptide(L)'
;MLVWLAEYLTQFYSGFNVFSYLTFRAILGILTALMLSLYFGPKLIRALQRMQIGQTVRNDGPESHFSKAGTPTMGGILILGSIFVSTLMWADLSNKYVWVTLFVVGSLGIVGFVDDYRKVIRKDSKGLIARWKYFWQSVIAISTACFMYFSSVNPSETMLVVPFFKDVLPQLGIFYLVVTYFVLVGTSNAVNLTDGLDGLAIVPTILVAGALAIIAYLSGNVNFSHYLNIPHLPLASELVVVCTAIVGAGLGFLWFNTYPAQVFMGDVGSLALGGALGIIAVLVRQELVLVIMGGVFVMEALSVILQVGSYKLRGQRIFRMAPIHHHYELKGWPEPRVIVRFWIISLILVLAGLATLKLR
;
A
#
# COMPACT_ATOMS: atom_id res chain seq x y z
N MET A 1 -4.05 18.18 12.64
CA MET A 1 -4.99 19.21 13.10
C MET A 1 -5.38 19.08 14.57
N LEU A 2 -5.91 17.95 15.01
CA LEU A 2 -6.34 17.75 16.40
C LEU A 2 -5.16 17.75 17.39
N VAL A 3 -3.96 17.39 16.93
CA VAL A 3 -2.73 17.50 17.75
C VAL A 3 -2.49 18.93 18.20
N TRP A 4 -2.50 19.89 17.26
CA TRP A 4 -2.32 21.31 17.60
C TRP A 4 -3.43 21.86 18.49
N LEU A 5 -4.68 21.42 18.25
CA LEU A 5 -5.79 21.78 19.13
C LEU A 5 -5.59 21.22 20.53
N ALA A 6 -5.14 19.99 20.65
CA ALA A 6 -4.87 19.34 21.94
C ALA A 6 -3.72 20.04 22.68
N GLU A 7 -2.63 20.39 21.98
CA GLU A 7 -1.52 21.19 22.53
C GLU A 7 -2.02 22.54 23.08
N TYR A 8 -2.87 23.23 22.35
CA TYR A 8 -3.50 24.46 22.85
C TYR A 8 -4.37 24.21 24.08
N LEU A 9 -5.17 23.13 24.07
CA LEU A 9 -6.07 22.78 25.18
C LEU A 9 -5.33 22.29 26.43
N THR A 10 -4.09 21.80 26.32
CA THR A 10 -3.28 21.43 27.49
C THR A 10 -2.99 22.61 28.44
N GLN A 11 -3.04 23.86 27.92
CA GLN A 11 -2.91 25.07 28.74
C GLN A 11 -4.08 25.24 29.72
N PHE A 12 -5.25 24.66 29.40
CA PHE A 12 -6.45 24.75 30.23
C PHE A 12 -6.67 23.50 31.08
N TYR A 13 -6.29 22.32 30.55
CA TYR A 13 -6.46 21.05 31.24
C TYR A 13 -5.39 20.05 30.82
N SER A 14 -4.58 19.60 31.78
CA SER A 14 -3.43 18.69 31.54
C SER A 14 -3.80 17.32 30.94
N GLY A 15 -5.04 16.88 31.09
CA GLY A 15 -5.52 15.61 30.53
C GLY A 15 -5.41 15.56 28.99
N PHE A 16 -5.42 16.71 28.30
CA PHE A 16 -5.22 16.74 26.85
C PHE A 16 -3.80 16.35 26.40
N ASN A 17 -2.84 16.28 27.35
CA ASN A 17 -1.49 15.81 27.03
C ASN A 17 -1.45 14.36 26.51
N VAL A 18 -2.51 13.58 26.72
CA VAL A 18 -2.62 12.21 26.16
C VAL A 18 -2.50 12.19 24.63
N PHE A 19 -2.93 13.24 23.94
CA PHE A 19 -2.85 13.37 22.48
C PHE A 19 -1.44 13.66 21.96
N SER A 20 -0.48 14.00 22.83
CA SER A 20 0.93 14.10 22.45
C SER A 20 1.59 12.72 22.24
N TYR A 21 1.05 11.67 22.89
CA TYR A 21 1.60 10.33 22.77
C TYR A 21 1.32 9.73 21.39
N LEU A 22 2.38 9.38 20.67
CA LEU A 22 2.31 8.79 19.34
C LEU A 22 1.46 7.51 19.29
N THR A 23 1.62 6.63 20.27
CA THR A 23 0.87 5.37 20.37
C THR A 23 -0.63 5.60 20.53
N PHE A 24 -1.02 6.60 21.31
CA PHE A 24 -2.43 6.96 21.47
C PHE A 24 -3.01 7.50 20.16
N ARG A 25 -2.28 8.39 19.48
CA ARG A 25 -2.68 8.91 18.14
C ARG A 25 -2.76 7.81 17.09
N ALA A 26 -1.86 6.84 17.14
CA ALA A 26 -1.90 5.66 16.26
C ALA A 26 -3.18 4.83 16.45
N ILE A 27 -3.59 4.58 17.71
CA ILE A 27 -4.85 3.88 18.02
C ILE A 27 -6.05 4.68 17.51
N LEU A 28 -6.08 5.99 17.74
CA LEU A 28 -7.13 6.85 17.23
C LEU A 28 -7.14 6.89 15.70
N GLY A 29 -5.96 6.81 15.07
CA GLY A 29 -5.80 6.69 13.62
C GLY A 29 -6.49 5.44 13.05
N ILE A 30 -6.22 4.27 13.65
CA ILE A 30 -6.90 3.02 13.26
C ILE A 30 -8.42 3.15 13.41
N LEU A 31 -8.86 3.55 14.61
CA LEU A 31 -10.29 3.60 14.93
C LEU A 31 -11.04 4.59 14.03
N THR A 32 -10.46 5.77 13.81
CA THR A 32 -11.08 6.79 12.94
C THR A 32 -11.21 6.28 11.50
N ALA A 33 -10.13 5.73 10.91
CA ALA A 33 -10.16 5.23 9.55
C ALA A 33 -11.12 4.03 9.41
N LEU A 34 -11.14 3.12 10.38
CA LEU A 34 -12.06 1.98 10.42
C LEU A 34 -13.51 2.44 10.48
N MET A 35 -13.84 3.34 11.42
CA MET A 35 -15.21 3.84 11.59
C MET A 35 -15.69 4.63 10.37
N LEU A 36 -14.82 5.45 9.76
CA LEU A 36 -15.15 6.14 8.52
C LEU A 36 -15.46 5.14 7.39
N SER A 37 -14.64 4.11 7.23
CA SER A 37 -14.87 3.08 6.21
C SER A 37 -16.17 2.32 6.45
N LEU A 38 -16.46 1.91 7.68
CA LEU A 38 -17.71 1.21 8.01
C LEU A 38 -18.95 2.10 7.84
N TYR A 39 -18.86 3.37 8.23
CA TYR A 39 -19.99 4.29 8.15
C TYR A 39 -20.30 4.73 6.70
N PHE A 40 -19.26 5.05 5.92
CA PHE A 40 -19.42 5.51 4.55
C PHE A 40 -19.50 4.38 3.53
N GLY A 41 -19.02 3.18 3.85
CA GLY A 41 -19.01 2.02 2.95
C GLY A 41 -20.38 1.72 2.32
N PRO A 42 -21.45 1.52 3.10
CA PRO A 42 -22.77 1.23 2.53
C PRO A 42 -23.34 2.37 1.68
N LYS A 43 -22.98 3.63 2.01
CA LYS A 43 -23.41 4.80 1.23
C LYS A 43 -22.70 4.85 -0.12
N LEU A 44 -21.38 4.61 -0.11
CA LEU A 44 -20.56 4.56 -1.33
C LEU A 44 -21.01 3.40 -2.24
N ILE A 45 -21.15 2.19 -1.70
CA ILE A 45 -21.60 1.02 -2.48
C ILE A 45 -22.92 1.30 -3.18
N ARG A 46 -23.91 1.85 -2.48
CA ARG A 46 -25.19 2.24 -3.08
C ARG A 46 -25.06 3.33 -4.15
N ALA A 47 -24.16 4.30 -3.95
CA ALA A 47 -23.89 5.34 -4.95
C ALA A 47 -23.24 4.75 -6.22
N LEU A 48 -22.26 3.88 -6.07
CA LEU A 48 -21.60 3.19 -7.18
C LEU A 48 -22.57 2.29 -7.96
N GLN A 49 -23.44 1.57 -7.26
CA GLN A 49 -24.49 0.75 -7.87
C GLN A 49 -25.49 1.59 -8.69
N ARG A 50 -25.95 2.74 -8.13
CA ARG A 50 -26.85 3.66 -8.84
C ARG A 50 -26.23 4.25 -10.11
N MET A 51 -24.92 4.48 -10.09
CA MET A 51 -24.17 4.97 -11.26
C MET A 51 -23.85 3.86 -12.27
N GLN A 52 -24.30 2.62 -12.02
CA GLN A 52 -23.98 1.42 -12.82
C GLN A 52 -22.47 1.23 -13.02
N ILE A 53 -21.68 1.57 -12.00
CA ILE A 53 -20.24 1.43 -11.97
C ILE A 53 -19.92 -0.03 -11.60
N GLY A 54 -20.26 -0.97 -12.47
CA GLY A 54 -19.97 -2.39 -12.30
C GLY A 54 -18.76 -2.81 -13.13
N GLN A 55 -18.00 -3.79 -12.61
CA GLN A 55 -16.88 -4.34 -13.36
C GLN A 55 -17.37 -5.10 -14.59
N THR A 56 -16.79 -4.77 -15.75
CA THR A 56 -16.94 -5.58 -16.96
C THR A 56 -16.00 -6.78 -16.85
N VAL A 57 -16.55 -7.98 -16.71
CA VAL A 57 -15.75 -9.21 -16.67
C VAL A 57 -15.12 -9.44 -18.04
N ARG A 58 -13.81 -9.68 -18.06
CA ARG A 58 -13.10 -10.02 -19.30
C ARG A 58 -13.46 -11.44 -19.73
N ASN A 59 -13.66 -11.63 -21.02
CA ASN A 59 -13.99 -12.96 -21.60
C ASN A 59 -12.81 -13.96 -21.50
N ASP A 60 -11.60 -13.48 -21.21
CA ASP A 60 -10.37 -14.29 -21.15
C ASP A 60 -10.08 -14.82 -19.72
N GLY A 61 -10.92 -14.49 -18.73
CA GLY A 61 -10.76 -14.89 -17.32
C GLY A 61 -11.41 -16.27 -17.00
N PRO A 62 -11.19 -16.79 -15.76
CA PRO A 62 -11.88 -17.98 -15.27
C PRO A 62 -13.41 -17.81 -15.30
N GLU A 63 -14.15 -18.87 -15.68
CA GLU A 63 -15.63 -18.85 -15.77
C GLU A 63 -16.30 -18.48 -14.44
N SER A 64 -15.66 -18.78 -13.30
CA SER A 64 -16.13 -18.40 -11.96
C SER A 64 -16.32 -16.89 -11.78
N HIS A 65 -15.63 -16.05 -12.56
CA HIS A 65 -15.71 -14.60 -12.47
C HIS A 65 -16.98 -14.02 -13.14
N PHE A 66 -17.68 -14.77 -13.98
CA PHE A 66 -18.95 -14.29 -14.57
C PHE A 66 -20.04 -14.03 -13.53
N SER A 67 -20.04 -14.77 -12.41
CA SER A 67 -20.96 -14.53 -11.29
C SER A 67 -20.74 -13.19 -10.59
N LYS A 68 -19.58 -12.55 -10.76
CA LYS A 68 -19.21 -11.26 -10.19
C LYS A 68 -19.56 -10.05 -11.07
N ALA A 69 -20.16 -10.33 -12.26
CA ALA A 69 -20.61 -9.27 -13.15
C ALA A 69 -21.62 -8.35 -12.44
N GLY A 70 -21.38 -7.04 -12.47
CA GLY A 70 -22.23 -6.06 -11.81
C GLY A 70 -21.81 -5.67 -10.39
N THR A 71 -20.85 -6.37 -9.77
CA THR A 71 -20.26 -5.90 -8.51
C THR A 71 -19.59 -4.54 -8.72
N PRO A 72 -19.92 -3.51 -7.92
CA PRO A 72 -19.34 -2.17 -8.09
C PRO A 72 -17.82 -2.19 -7.85
N THR A 73 -17.11 -1.39 -8.64
CA THR A 73 -15.67 -1.15 -8.49
C THR A 73 -15.40 0.29 -8.04
N MET A 74 -14.14 0.69 -7.89
CA MET A 74 -13.68 1.99 -7.37
C MET A 74 -13.89 2.14 -5.84
N GLY A 75 -13.98 1.04 -5.10
CA GLY A 75 -14.03 1.06 -3.63
C GLY A 75 -12.78 1.66 -2.97
N GLY A 76 -11.68 1.77 -3.72
CA GLY A 76 -10.47 2.48 -3.30
C GLY A 76 -10.72 3.92 -2.87
N ILE A 77 -11.76 4.59 -3.37
CA ILE A 77 -12.15 5.93 -2.92
C ILE A 77 -12.45 5.96 -1.42
N LEU A 78 -13.12 4.92 -0.90
CA LEU A 78 -13.41 4.78 0.52
C LEU A 78 -12.13 4.66 1.34
N ILE A 79 -11.20 3.82 0.87
CA ILE A 79 -9.91 3.60 1.53
C ILE A 79 -9.14 4.90 1.61
N LEU A 80 -8.95 5.57 0.46
CA LEU A 80 -8.19 6.81 0.39
C LEU A 80 -8.82 7.92 1.21
N GLY A 81 -10.13 8.12 1.12
CA GLY A 81 -10.84 9.10 1.92
C GLY A 81 -10.64 8.87 3.43
N SER A 82 -10.74 7.61 3.88
CA SER A 82 -10.52 7.26 5.28
C SER A 82 -9.07 7.47 5.73
N ILE A 83 -8.08 7.14 4.89
CA ILE A 83 -6.65 7.38 5.16
C ILE A 83 -6.39 8.89 5.27
N PHE A 84 -6.83 9.68 4.29
CA PHE A 84 -6.59 11.12 4.28
C PHE A 84 -7.21 11.80 5.51
N VAL A 85 -8.48 11.55 5.79
CA VAL A 85 -9.17 12.17 6.93
C VAL A 85 -8.50 11.77 8.24
N SER A 86 -8.24 10.48 8.45
CA SER A 86 -7.60 10.00 9.68
C SER A 86 -6.19 10.58 9.86
N THR A 87 -5.38 10.56 8.81
CA THR A 87 -4.01 11.11 8.86
C THR A 87 -4.03 12.61 9.14
N LEU A 88 -4.86 13.40 8.46
CA LEU A 88 -4.96 14.84 8.69
C LEU A 88 -5.45 15.19 10.09
N MET A 89 -6.28 14.34 10.70
CA MET A 89 -6.75 14.55 12.09
C MET A 89 -5.64 14.26 13.10
N TRP A 90 -4.91 13.15 12.97
CA TRP A 90 -4.09 12.59 14.05
C TRP A 90 -2.57 12.70 13.84
N ALA A 91 -2.08 12.90 12.60
CA ALA A 91 -0.66 13.10 12.37
C ALA A 91 -0.21 14.54 12.68
N ASP A 92 1.07 14.67 13.02
CA ASP A 92 1.73 15.98 13.05
C ASP A 92 1.97 16.46 11.62
N LEU A 93 1.23 17.49 11.24
CA LEU A 93 1.27 18.06 9.89
C LEU A 93 2.50 18.95 9.63
N SER A 94 3.36 19.17 10.62
CA SER A 94 4.67 19.80 10.40
C SER A 94 5.70 18.85 9.79
N ASN A 95 5.43 17.54 9.86
CA ASN A 95 6.33 16.49 9.40
C ASN A 95 6.26 16.31 7.87
N LYS A 96 7.38 16.51 7.17
CA LYS A 96 7.47 16.36 5.70
C LYS A 96 7.12 14.95 5.20
N TYR A 97 7.42 13.89 5.98
CA TYR A 97 7.17 12.49 5.58
C TYR A 97 5.69 12.19 5.46
N VAL A 98 4.86 12.80 6.31
CA VAL A 98 3.39 12.70 6.22
C VAL A 98 2.90 13.24 4.88
N TRP A 99 3.34 14.45 4.51
CA TRP A 99 2.92 15.08 3.26
C TRP A 99 3.42 14.35 2.02
N VAL A 100 4.66 13.86 2.04
CA VAL A 100 5.21 13.06 0.93
C VAL A 100 4.40 11.78 0.74
N THR A 101 4.04 11.11 1.84
CA THR A 101 3.22 9.90 1.76
C THR A 101 1.82 10.22 1.23
N LEU A 102 1.16 11.26 1.74
CA LEU A 102 -0.16 11.68 1.25
C LEU A 102 -0.11 12.12 -0.22
N PHE A 103 0.96 12.79 -0.65
CA PHE A 103 1.17 13.17 -2.05
C PHE A 103 1.24 11.94 -2.96
N VAL A 104 2.05 10.93 -2.60
CA VAL A 104 2.18 9.69 -3.39
C VAL A 104 0.85 8.94 -3.45
N VAL A 105 0.20 8.77 -2.30
CA VAL A 105 -1.10 8.09 -2.19
C VAL A 105 -2.16 8.80 -3.03
N GLY A 106 -2.27 10.11 -2.88
CA GLY A 106 -3.26 10.91 -3.62
C GLY A 106 -3.01 10.93 -5.13
N SER A 107 -1.76 11.15 -5.53
CA SER A 107 -1.39 11.23 -6.95
C SER A 107 -1.59 9.89 -7.67
N LEU A 108 -1.15 8.77 -7.08
CA LEU A 108 -1.39 7.44 -7.64
C LEU A 108 -2.87 7.06 -7.59
N GLY A 109 -3.59 7.48 -6.54
CA GLY A 109 -5.04 7.35 -6.47
C GLY A 109 -5.76 8.07 -7.61
N ILE A 110 -5.31 9.28 -7.98
CA ILE A 110 -5.84 10.02 -9.15
C ILE A 110 -5.55 9.26 -10.46
N VAL A 111 -4.34 8.73 -10.62
CA VAL A 111 -4.01 7.92 -11.81
C VAL A 111 -4.94 6.71 -11.92
N GLY A 112 -5.15 6.00 -10.80
CA GLY A 112 -6.07 4.85 -10.74
C GLY A 112 -7.53 5.28 -10.98
N PHE A 113 -7.96 6.42 -10.42
CA PHE A 113 -9.29 6.95 -10.64
C PHE A 113 -9.56 7.24 -12.12
N VAL A 114 -8.61 7.86 -12.82
CA VAL A 114 -8.74 8.14 -14.27
C VAL A 114 -8.82 6.85 -15.06
N ASP A 115 -8.06 5.81 -14.68
CA ASP A 115 -8.11 4.51 -15.33
C ASP A 115 -9.47 3.83 -15.14
N ASP A 116 -9.94 3.71 -13.90
CA ASP A 116 -11.22 3.12 -13.57
C ASP A 116 -12.41 3.90 -14.16
N TYR A 117 -12.36 5.24 -14.11
CA TYR A 117 -13.37 6.10 -14.71
C TYR A 117 -13.53 5.85 -16.21
N ARG A 118 -12.42 5.70 -16.94
CA ARG A 118 -12.46 5.40 -18.39
C ARG A 118 -13.04 4.01 -18.66
N LYS A 119 -12.62 3.00 -17.88
CA LYS A 119 -13.11 1.63 -18.04
C LYS A 119 -14.61 1.50 -17.80
N VAL A 120 -15.11 2.17 -16.78
CA VAL A 120 -16.46 1.94 -16.29
C VAL A 120 -17.46 2.95 -16.86
N ILE A 121 -17.17 4.26 -16.77
CA ILE A 121 -18.12 5.30 -17.18
C ILE A 121 -18.08 5.51 -18.69
N ARG A 122 -16.87 5.54 -19.29
CA ARG A 122 -16.72 5.66 -20.75
C ARG A 122 -16.85 4.34 -21.49
N LYS A 123 -16.99 3.21 -20.75
CA LYS A 123 -17.07 1.85 -21.32
C LYS A 123 -15.90 1.52 -22.27
N ASP A 124 -14.76 2.18 -22.06
CA ASP A 124 -13.52 1.90 -22.79
C ASP A 124 -12.78 0.77 -22.08
N SER A 125 -12.93 -0.45 -22.58
CA SER A 125 -12.32 -1.66 -21.98
C SER A 125 -10.79 -1.58 -21.85
N LYS A 126 -10.13 -0.69 -22.56
CA LYS A 126 -8.68 -0.47 -22.50
C LYS A 126 -8.28 0.45 -21.35
N GLY A 127 -9.22 1.25 -20.82
CA GLY A 127 -8.95 2.21 -19.75
C GLY A 127 -7.91 3.27 -20.13
N LEU A 128 -7.00 3.57 -19.22
CA LEU A 128 -5.84 4.39 -19.49
C LEU A 128 -4.79 3.55 -20.23
N ILE A 129 -4.37 3.98 -21.41
CA ILE A 129 -3.35 3.28 -22.20
C ILE A 129 -2.10 3.08 -21.32
N ALA A 130 -1.54 1.87 -21.31
CA ALA A 130 -0.44 1.48 -20.42
C ALA A 130 0.73 2.46 -20.42
N ARG A 131 1.05 3.07 -21.59
CA ARG A 131 2.11 4.11 -21.69
C ARG A 131 1.83 5.32 -20.83
N TRP A 132 0.58 5.82 -20.81
CA TRP A 132 0.20 6.99 -20.02
C TRP A 132 0.10 6.67 -18.53
N LYS A 133 -0.37 5.47 -18.17
CA LYS A 133 -0.37 5.00 -16.78
C LYS A 133 1.07 4.95 -16.25
N TYR A 134 1.98 4.31 -16.99
CA TYR A 134 3.39 4.23 -16.64
C TYR A 134 4.08 5.59 -16.62
N PHE A 135 3.76 6.48 -17.56
CA PHE A 135 4.30 7.84 -17.60
C PHE A 135 3.96 8.63 -16.34
N TRP A 136 2.69 8.66 -15.93
CA TRP A 136 2.29 9.39 -14.73
C TRP A 136 2.85 8.77 -13.46
N GLN A 137 2.88 7.45 -13.35
CA GLN A 137 3.57 6.77 -12.25
C GLN A 137 5.05 7.16 -12.19
N SER A 138 5.74 7.24 -13.33
CA SER A 138 7.14 7.65 -13.41
C SER A 138 7.33 9.10 -12.99
N VAL A 139 6.48 10.01 -13.43
CA VAL A 139 6.52 11.42 -13.01
C VAL A 139 6.37 11.55 -11.50
N ILE A 140 5.40 10.86 -10.91
CA ILE A 140 5.17 10.88 -9.45
C ILE A 140 6.39 10.29 -8.72
N ALA A 141 6.91 9.16 -9.16
CA ALA A 141 8.04 8.51 -8.52
C ALA A 141 9.33 9.34 -8.60
N ILE A 142 9.65 9.91 -9.77
CA ILE A 142 10.84 10.73 -9.96
C ILE A 142 10.72 12.04 -9.16
N SER A 143 9.57 12.73 -9.21
CA SER A 143 9.38 13.96 -8.45
C SER A 143 9.51 13.74 -6.95
N THR A 144 8.94 12.64 -6.44
CA THR A 144 9.06 12.23 -5.04
C THR A 144 10.51 11.90 -4.68
N ALA A 145 11.20 11.11 -5.51
CA ALA A 145 12.60 10.75 -5.29
C ALA A 145 13.51 11.99 -5.27
N CYS A 146 13.33 12.91 -6.24
CA CYS A 146 14.08 14.16 -6.29
C CYS A 146 13.79 15.02 -5.06
N PHE A 147 12.52 15.20 -4.68
CA PHE A 147 12.17 15.96 -3.49
C PHE A 147 12.85 15.41 -2.24
N MET A 148 12.79 14.08 -2.03
CA MET A 148 13.41 13.43 -0.88
C MET A 148 14.93 13.54 -0.89
N TYR A 149 15.56 13.37 -2.05
CA TYR A 149 17.00 13.48 -2.19
C TYR A 149 17.53 14.89 -1.86
N PHE A 150 16.93 15.92 -2.47
CA PHE A 150 17.35 17.30 -2.25
C PHE A 150 16.92 17.89 -0.90
N SER A 151 15.89 17.34 -0.27
CA SER A 151 15.46 17.75 1.08
C SER A 151 16.08 16.93 2.20
N SER A 152 16.95 15.96 1.88
CA SER A 152 17.65 15.17 2.90
C SER A 152 18.67 16.03 3.64
N VAL A 153 18.64 15.98 4.97
CA VAL A 153 19.55 16.72 5.85
C VAL A 153 20.64 15.79 6.38
N ASN A 154 20.26 14.54 6.67
CA ASN A 154 21.14 13.57 7.27
C ASN A 154 21.55 12.50 6.25
N PRO A 155 22.83 12.04 6.26
CA PRO A 155 23.25 10.92 5.43
C PRO A 155 22.42 9.65 5.59
N SER A 156 21.85 9.43 6.80
CA SER A 156 20.96 8.30 7.08
C SER A 156 19.71 8.26 6.21
N GLU A 157 19.28 9.41 5.67
CA GLU A 157 18.09 9.52 4.83
C GLU A 157 18.29 9.01 3.39
N THR A 158 19.51 8.71 2.96
CA THR A 158 19.86 8.27 1.60
C THR A 158 20.71 6.98 1.54
N MET A 159 20.92 6.33 2.69
CA MET A 159 21.62 5.04 2.72
C MET A 159 20.65 3.89 2.46
N LEU A 160 21.17 2.78 1.96
CA LEU A 160 20.42 1.53 1.82
C LEU A 160 20.75 0.61 3.00
N VAL A 161 19.70 0.07 3.61
CA VAL A 161 19.85 -0.93 4.67
C VAL A 161 19.77 -2.32 4.08
N VAL A 162 20.88 -3.08 4.16
CA VAL A 162 20.94 -4.45 3.65
C VAL A 162 20.56 -5.42 4.78
N PRO A 163 19.44 -6.18 4.65
CA PRO A 163 19.07 -7.16 5.66
C PRO A 163 20.13 -8.23 5.82
N PHE A 164 20.30 -8.78 7.03
CA PHE A 164 21.29 -9.79 7.43
C PHE A 164 22.75 -9.30 7.52
N PHE A 165 23.09 -8.14 6.99
CA PHE A 165 24.48 -7.62 6.99
C PHE A 165 24.55 -6.30 7.76
N LYS A 166 25.00 -6.36 9.04
CA LYS A 166 25.01 -5.20 9.97
C LYS A 166 25.82 -4.01 9.47
N ASP A 167 26.99 -4.29 8.90
CA ASP A 167 27.96 -3.26 8.55
C ASP A 167 27.81 -2.77 7.11
N VAL A 168 26.85 -3.34 6.36
CA VAL A 168 26.64 -3.01 4.97
C VAL A 168 25.51 -1.97 4.87
N LEU A 169 25.90 -0.69 4.96
CA LEU A 169 25.02 0.47 4.86
C LEU A 169 25.52 1.42 3.75
N PRO A 170 25.49 0.99 2.47
CA PRO A 170 26.02 1.79 1.39
C PRO A 170 25.24 3.10 1.23
N GLN A 171 25.99 4.20 1.08
CA GLN A 171 25.43 5.48 0.69
C GLN A 171 25.09 5.43 -0.80
N LEU A 172 23.81 5.58 -1.11
CA LEU A 172 23.36 5.47 -2.49
C LEU A 172 23.72 6.69 -3.34
N GLY A 173 23.91 7.86 -2.73
CA GLY A 173 24.10 9.09 -3.48
C GLY A 173 22.98 9.27 -4.52
N ILE A 174 23.32 9.54 -5.77
CA ILE A 174 22.33 9.72 -6.84
C ILE A 174 21.56 8.43 -7.20
N PHE A 175 22.11 7.24 -6.90
CA PHE A 175 21.39 5.98 -7.08
C PHE A 175 20.16 5.85 -6.18
N TYR A 176 20.05 6.66 -5.14
CA TYR A 176 18.83 6.80 -4.35
C TYR A 176 17.59 7.09 -5.22
N LEU A 177 17.75 7.95 -6.22
CA LEU A 177 16.65 8.27 -7.16
C LEU A 177 16.18 7.04 -7.91
N VAL A 178 17.13 6.21 -8.35
CA VAL A 178 16.85 4.99 -9.12
C VAL A 178 16.16 3.95 -8.23
N VAL A 179 16.68 3.71 -7.02
CA VAL A 179 16.08 2.76 -6.06
C VAL A 179 14.67 3.19 -5.70
N THR A 180 14.48 4.45 -5.31
CA THR A 180 13.17 4.99 -4.96
C THR A 180 12.17 4.87 -6.12
N TYR A 181 12.61 5.17 -7.34
CA TYR A 181 11.79 5.02 -8.54
C TYR A 181 11.29 3.58 -8.71
N PHE A 182 12.19 2.60 -8.67
CA PHE A 182 11.82 1.20 -8.85
C PHE A 182 10.94 0.67 -7.71
N VAL A 183 11.20 1.10 -6.48
CA VAL A 183 10.36 0.73 -5.33
C VAL A 183 8.95 1.27 -5.53
N LEU A 184 8.78 2.56 -5.82
CA LEU A 184 7.45 3.18 -5.97
C LEU A 184 6.66 2.59 -7.14
N VAL A 185 7.25 2.55 -8.32
CA VAL A 185 6.58 2.02 -9.52
C VAL A 185 6.35 0.52 -9.40
N GLY A 186 7.33 -0.20 -8.85
CA GLY A 186 7.26 -1.64 -8.66
C GLY A 186 6.16 -2.05 -7.70
N THR A 187 6.11 -1.46 -6.50
CA THR A 187 5.10 -1.78 -5.48
C THR A 187 3.71 -1.36 -5.91
N SER A 188 3.56 -0.17 -6.52
CA SER A 188 2.28 0.29 -7.04
C SER A 188 1.67 -0.70 -8.03
N ASN A 189 2.47 -1.17 -9.00
CA ASN A 189 1.99 -2.15 -9.98
C ASN A 189 1.85 -3.56 -9.39
N ALA A 190 2.71 -3.97 -8.46
CA ALA A 190 2.64 -5.31 -7.85
C ALA A 190 1.36 -5.49 -7.02
N VAL A 191 0.97 -4.49 -6.21
CA VAL A 191 -0.30 -4.52 -5.48
C VAL A 191 -1.48 -4.51 -6.45
N ASN A 192 -1.42 -3.71 -7.53
CA ASN A 192 -2.46 -3.67 -8.54
C ASN A 192 -2.63 -5.03 -9.26
N LEU A 193 -1.54 -5.74 -9.56
CA LEU A 193 -1.60 -7.08 -10.14
C LEU A 193 -2.17 -8.13 -9.17
N THR A 194 -2.01 -7.93 -7.87
CA THR A 194 -2.51 -8.83 -6.83
C THR A 194 -4.02 -8.65 -6.58
N ASP A 195 -4.59 -7.51 -6.96
CA ASP A 195 -6.02 -7.19 -6.76
C ASP A 195 -6.93 -7.90 -7.80
N GLY A 196 -6.77 -9.21 -7.93
CA GLY A 196 -7.53 -10.04 -8.86
C GLY A 196 -8.62 -10.90 -8.23
N LEU A 197 -8.57 -11.11 -6.90
CA LEU A 197 -9.56 -11.91 -6.16
C LEU A 197 -10.07 -11.13 -4.93
N ASP A 198 -11.26 -11.50 -4.46
CA ASP A 198 -11.97 -10.84 -3.35
C ASP A 198 -11.14 -10.83 -2.07
N GLY A 199 -10.70 -9.66 -1.62
CA GLY A 199 -9.90 -9.50 -0.41
C GLY A 199 -8.44 -9.94 -0.52
N LEU A 200 -7.98 -10.40 -1.68
CA LEU A 200 -6.61 -10.94 -1.84
C LEU A 200 -5.54 -9.87 -1.59
N ALA A 201 -5.67 -8.69 -2.16
CA ALA A 201 -4.65 -7.65 -2.06
C ALA A 201 -4.70 -6.87 -0.74
N ILE A 202 -5.90 -6.68 -0.18
CA ILE A 202 -6.08 -5.78 0.98
C ILE A 202 -5.47 -6.35 2.26
N VAL A 203 -5.57 -7.67 2.52
CA VAL A 203 -5.01 -8.26 3.75
C VAL A 203 -3.48 -8.25 3.77
N PRO A 204 -2.75 -8.67 2.71
CA PRO A 204 -1.31 -8.46 2.64
C PRO A 204 -0.90 -6.99 2.81
N THR A 205 -1.68 -6.04 2.25
CA THR A 205 -1.44 -4.61 2.43
C THR A 205 -1.55 -4.19 3.90
N ILE A 206 -2.59 -4.63 4.61
CA ILE A 206 -2.78 -4.39 6.05
C ILE A 206 -1.60 -4.95 6.86
N LEU A 207 -1.18 -6.17 6.57
CA LEU A 207 -0.08 -6.84 7.27
C LEU A 207 1.25 -6.11 7.06
N VAL A 208 1.57 -5.74 5.82
CA VAL A 208 2.79 -5.00 5.49
C VAL A 208 2.76 -3.59 6.10
N ALA A 209 1.62 -2.89 6.01
CA ALA A 209 1.46 -1.56 6.63
C ALA A 209 1.62 -1.63 8.15
N GLY A 210 1.08 -2.65 8.81
CA GLY A 210 1.28 -2.90 10.25
C GLY A 210 2.75 -3.13 10.61
N ALA A 211 3.47 -3.92 9.81
CA ALA A 211 4.91 -4.13 10.00
C ALA A 211 5.71 -2.84 9.78
N LEU A 212 5.39 -2.07 8.75
CA LEU A 212 6.01 -0.77 8.51
C LEU A 212 5.73 0.23 9.63
N ALA A 213 4.54 0.17 10.28
CA ALA A 213 4.25 0.96 11.46
C ALA A 213 5.20 0.63 12.62
N ILE A 214 5.44 -0.67 12.87
CA ILE A 214 6.40 -1.13 13.88
C ILE A 214 7.80 -0.61 13.54
N ILE A 215 8.24 -0.78 12.30
CA ILE A 215 9.57 -0.32 11.85
C ILE A 215 9.70 1.20 11.98
N ALA A 216 8.67 1.96 11.58
CA ALA A 216 8.66 3.41 11.71
C ALA A 216 8.78 3.86 13.17
N TYR A 217 8.07 3.20 14.08
CA TYR A 217 8.18 3.44 15.51
C TYR A 217 9.60 3.17 16.04
N LEU A 218 10.17 2.01 15.67
CA LEU A 218 11.52 1.62 16.08
C LEU A 218 12.61 2.54 15.53
N SER A 219 12.52 2.91 14.25
CA SER A 219 13.49 3.81 13.60
C SER A 219 13.38 5.26 14.08
N GLY A 220 12.19 5.68 14.49
CA GLY A 220 11.95 7.02 15.06
C GLY A 220 12.39 7.18 16.50
N ASN A 221 12.65 6.08 17.23
CA ASN A 221 13.05 6.11 18.63
C ASN A 221 14.56 5.84 18.78
N VAL A 222 15.26 6.74 19.45
CA VAL A 222 16.74 6.68 19.64
C VAL A 222 17.17 5.37 20.31
N ASN A 223 16.48 4.97 21.37
CA ASN A 223 16.87 3.77 22.15
C ASN A 223 16.67 2.49 21.35
N PHE A 224 15.52 2.37 20.66
CA PHE A 224 15.23 1.18 19.87
C PHE A 224 16.06 1.11 18.59
N SER A 225 16.31 2.23 17.92
CA SER A 225 17.16 2.26 16.73
C SER A 225 18.59 1.86 17.06
N HIS A 226 19.12 2.36 18.17
CA HIS A 226 20.45 1.97 18.67
C HIS A 226 20.50 0.49 19.06
N TYR A 227 19.50 -0.01 19.81
CA TYR A 227 19.44 -1.43 20.22
C TYR A 227 19.37 -2.39 19.02
N LEU A 228 18.65 -2.01 17.97
CA LEU A 228 18.51 -2.81 16.75
C LEU A 228 19.61 -2.55 15.72
N ASN A 229 20.48 -1.58 15.96
CA ASN A 229 21.51 -1.12 15.03
C ASN A 229 20.96 -0.71 13.65
N ILE A 230 19.81 -0.04 13.65
CA ILE A 230 19.17 0.52 12.45
C ILE A 230 19.33 2.05 12.45
N PRO A 231 19.25 2.71 11.28
CA PRO A 231 19.35 4.17 11.20
C PRO A 231 18.27 4.86 12.05
N HIS A 232 18.70 5.82 12.89
CA HIS A 232 17.78 6.68 13.61
C HIS A 232 17.19 7.72 12.65
N LEU A 233 15.88 7.72 12.49
CA LEU A 233 15.13 8.58 11.58
C LEU A 233 13.98 9.26 12.35
N PRO A 234 14.22 10.41 13.01
CA PRO A 234 13.23 11.04 13.89
C PRO A 234 11.89 11.32 13.20
N LEU A 235 11.92 11.73 11.92
CA LEU A 235 10.72 12.03 11.16
C LEU A 235 9.90 10.77 10.81
N ALA A 236 10.49 9.58 10.86
CA ALA A 236 9.79 8.35 10.54
C ALA A 236 8.73 7.97 11.59
N SER A 237 8.86 8.44 12.84
CA SER A 237 7.91 8.15 13.89
C SER A 237 6.47 8.51 13.53
N GLU A 238 6.24 9.65 12.86
CA GLU A 238 4.89 10.08 12.46
C GLU A 238 4.24 9.17 11.39
N LEU A 239 5.03 8.42 10.64
CA LEU A 239 4.51 7.44 9.69
C LEU A 239 3.72 6.32 10.38
N VAL A 240 3.91 6.12 11.68
CA VAL A 240 3.07 5.19 12.47
C VAL A 240 1.60 5.55 12.33
N VAL A 241 1.25 6.83 12.44
CA VAL A 241 -0.15 7.29 12.31
C VAL A 241 -0.68 7.05 10.90
N VAL A 242 0.13 7.27 9.87
CA VAL A 242 -0.25 6.99 8.47
C VAL A 242 -0.45 5.49 8.25
N CYS A 243 0.50 4.66 8.70
CA CYS A 243 0.39 3.20 8.59
C CYS A 243 -0.85 2.67 9.31
N THR A 244 -1.13 3.17 10.51
CA THR A 244 -2.30 2.75 11.28
C THR A 244 -3.60 3.22 10.63
N ALA A 245 -3.62 4.39 10.00
CA ALA A 245 -4.76 4.82 9.17
C ALA A 245 -4.97 3.88 7.96
N ILE A 246 -3.89 3.41 7.31
CA ILE A 246 -3.96 2.40 6.23
C ILE A 246 -4.56 1.09 6.77
N VAL A 247 -4.08 0.61 7.92
CA VAL A 247 -4.61 -0.61 8.58
C VAL A 247 -6.09 -0.46 8.88
N GLY A 248 -6.51 0.65 9.50
CA GLY A 248 -7.91 0.89 9.85
C GLY A 248 -8.82 0.99 8.62
N ALA A 249 -8.41 1.76 7.60
CA ALA A 249 -9.14 1.88 6.35
C ALA A 249 -9.23 0.54 5.60
N GLY A 250 -8.13 -0.22 5.59
CA GLY A 250 -8.07 -1.54 4.98
C GLY A 250 -8.99 -2.55 5.65
N LEU A 251 -9.00 -2.61 7.00
CA LEU A 251 -9.93 -3.47 7.76
C LEU A 251 -11.39 -3.09 7.51
N GLY A 252 -11.70 -1.79 7.49
CA GLY A 252 -13.05 -1.33 7.21
C GLY A 252 -13.49 -1.60 5.77
N PHE A 253 -12.58 -1.52 4.81
CA PHE A 253 -12.84 -1.91 3.43
C PHE A 253 -13.02 -3.43 3.29
N LEU A 254 -12.17 -4.22 3.95
CA LEU A 254 -12.24 -5.69 3.94
C LEU A 254 -13.62 -6.20 4.38
N TRP A 255 -14.30 -5.50 5.28
CA TRP A 255 -15.67 -5.85 5.70
C TRP A 255 -16.63 -6.00 4.51
N PHE A 256 -16.42 -5.23 3.45
CA PHE A 256 -17.25 -5.25 2.24
C PHE A 256 -16.59 -5.99 1.07
N ASN A 257 -15.27 -6.19 1.11
CA ASN A 257 -14.51 -6.79 0.02
C ASN A 257 -14.17 -8.27 0.26
N THR A 258 -14.50 -8.82 1.45
CA THR A 258 -14.35 -10.27 1.70
C THR A 258 -15.26 -11.09 0.78
N TYR A 259 -14.83 -12.31 0.46
CA TYR A 259 -15.57 -13.21 -0.43
C TYR A 259 -16.94 -13.62 0.16
N PRO A 260 -18.06 -13.52 -0.60
CA PRO A 260 -18.19 -12.85 -1.90
C PRO A 260 -18.25 -11.32 -1.78
N ALA A 261 -17.43 -10.61 -2.56
CA ALA A 261 -17.26 -9.17 -2.41
C ALA A 261 -18.50 -8.36 -2.80
N GLN A 262 -18.83 -7.36 -2.00
CA GLN A 262 -19.87 -6.37 -2.27
C GLN A 262 -19.34 -5.17 -3.08
N VAL A 263 -18.02 -4.97 -3.09
CA VAL A 263 -17.33 -3.90 -3.81
C VAL A 263 -15.89 -4.29 -4.09
N PHE A 264 -15.38 -3.97 -5.28
CA PHE A 264 -13.97 -4.13 -5.63
C PHE A 264 -13.18 -2.85 -5.38
N MET A 265 -11.89 -3.03 -5.05
CA MET A 265 -11.00 -1.91 -4.76
C MET A 265 -10.76 -1.03 -5.98
N GLY A 266 -10.47 -1.65 -7.12
CA GLY A 266 -10.12 -0.98 -8.37
C GLY A 266 -8.71 -0.40 -8.37
N ASP A 267 -8.34 0.16 -9.53
CA ASP A 267 -7.02 0.77 -9.71
C ASP A 267 -6.80 2.00 -8.81
N VAL A 268 -7.88 2.69 -8.42
CA VAL A 268 -7.86 3.79 -7.44
C VAL A 268 -7.19 3.38 -6.15
N GLY A 269 -7.61 2.24 -5.58
CA GLY A 269 -7.09 1.77 -4.30
C GLY A 269 -5.77 1.04 -4.44
N SER A 270 -5.67 0.10 -5.37
CA SER A 270 -4.52 -0.79 -5.49
C SER A 270 -3.23 -0.07 -5.86
N LEU A 271 -3.27 0.89 -6.81
CA LEU A 271 -2.09 1.70 -7.15
C LEU A 271 -1.65 2.59 -6.00
N ALA A 272 -2.60 3.23 -5.33
CA ALA A 272 -2.33 4.13 -4.22
C ALA A 272 -1.75 3.38 -3.00
N LEU A 273 -2.34 2.25 -2.63
CA LEU A 273 -1.86 1.43 -1.52
C LEU A 273 -0.47 0.84 -1.79
N GLY A 274 -0.23 0.35 -3.02
CA GLY A 274 1.10 -0.09 -3.40
C GLY A 274 2.13 1.03 -3.33
N GLY A 275 1.79 2.23 -3.80
CA GLY A 275 2.63 3.41 -3.66
C GLY A 275 2.84 3.83 -2.19
N ALA A 276 1.81 3.70 -1.34
CA ALA A 276 1.92 3.96 0.09
C ALA A 276 2.96 3.05 0.75
N LEU A 277 2.84 1.73 0.53
CA LEU A 277 3.81 0.76 1.06
C LEU A 277 5.22 1.05 0.57
N GLY A 278 5.37 1.36 -0.73
CA GLY A 278 6.66 1.67 -1.34
C GLY A 278 7.31 2.92 -0.74
N ILE A 279 6.56 4.04 -0.67
CA ILE A 279 7.13 5.28 -0.12
C ILE A 279 7.44 5.16 1.37
N ILE A 280 6.59 4.52 2.16
CA ILE A 280 6.86 4.33 3.58
C ILE A 280 8.12 3.49 3.78
N ALA A 281 8.29 2.40 3.02
CA ALA A 281 9.51 1.58 3.10
C ALA A 281 10.77 2.37 2.73
N VAL A 282 10.70 3.24 1.71
CA VAL A 282 11.79 4.16 1.35
C VAL A 282 12.07 5.15 2.50
N LEU A 283 11.05 5.71 3.14
CA LEU A 283 11.21 6.67 4.23
C LEU A 283 11.79 6.05 5.50
N VAL A 284 11.51 4.76 5.76
CA VAL A 284 12.08 4.02 6.91
C VAL A 284 13.33 3.22 6.56
N ARG A 285 13.87 3.37 5.34
CA ARG A 285 15.09 2.67 4.83
C ARG A 285 14.97 1.13 4.86
N GLN A 286 13.80 0.61 4.53
CA GLN A 286 13.54 -0.83 4.51
C GLN A 286 13.08 -1.32 3.12
N GLU A 287 13.67 -0.79 2.07
CA GLU A 287 13.34 -1.11 0.68
C GLU A 287 13.53 -2.60 0.38
N LEU A 288 14.65 -3.17 0.83
CA LEU A 288 14.95 -4.60 0.62
C LEU A 288 14.10 -5.50 1.53
N VAL A 289 13.83 -5.06 2.75
CA VAL A 289 12.93 -5.81 3.66
C VAL A 289 11.49 -5.81 3.13
N LEU A 290 11.08 -4.73 2.44
CA LEU A 290 9.77 -4.69 1.78
C LEU A 290 9.63 -5.81 0.73
N VAL A 291 10.71 -6.18 0.02
CA VAL A 291 10.69 -7.30 -0.94
C VAL A 291 10.34 -8.62 -0.23
N ILE A 292 10.82 -8.80 1.02
CA ILE A 292 10.50 -9.97 1.84
C ILE A 292 9.07 -9.87 2.37
N MET A 293 8.72 -8.79 3.08
CA MET A 293 7.40 -8.61 3.69
C MET A 293 6.28 -8.59 2.63
N GLY A 294 6.53 -7.95 1.50
CA GLY A 294 5.66 -7.88 0.35
C GLY A 294 5.82 -9.04 -0.64
N GLY A 295 6.42 -10.16 -0.23
CA GLY A 295 6.80 -11.24 -1.15
C GLY A 295 5.64 -11.84 -1.92
N VAL A 296 4.41 -11.78 -1.43
CA VAL A 296 3.22 -12.17 -2.21
C VAL A 296 3.04 -11.23 -3.41
N PHE A 297 3.14 -9.92 -3.23
CA PHE A 297 3.08 -8.94 -4.32
C PHE A 297 4.22 -9.16 -5.32
N VAL A 298 5.42 -9.43 -4.80
CA VAL A 298 6.60 -9.75 -5.63
C VAL A 298 6.37 -11.02 -6.45
N MET A 299 5.84 -12.07 -5.84
CA MET A 299 5.53 -13.34 -6.50
C MET A 299 4.50 -13.16 -7.62
N GLU A 300 3.44 -12.39 -7.37
CA GLU A 300 2.43 -12.05 -8.37
C GLU A 300 3.04 -11.30 -9.56
N ALA A 301 3.80 -10.24 -9.30
CA ALA A 301 4.46 -9.46 -10.33
C ALA A 301 5.49 -10.29 -11.13
N LEU A 302 6.34 -11.06 -10.44
CA LEU A 302 7.32 -11.94 -11.10
C LEU A 302 6.64 -13.00 -11.96
N SER A 303 5.52 -13.55 -11.53
CA SER A 303 4.77 -14.54 -12.34
C SER A 303 4.34 -13.98 -13.69
N VAL A 304 3.93 -12.69 -13.71
CA VAL A 304 3.56 -11.98 -14.96
C VAL A 304 4.80 -11.73 -15.82
N ILE A 305 5.88 -11.24 -15.21
CA ILE A 305 7.14 -10.95 -15.94
C ILE A 305 7.67 -12.24 -16.60
N LEU A 306 7.74 -13.34 -15.83
CA LEU A 306 8.23 -14.63 -16.33
C LEU A 306 7.31 -15.20 -17.42
N GLN A 307 5.99 -15.11 -17.23
CA GLN A 307 5.02 -15.57 -18.23
C GLN A 307 5.16 -14.80 -19.55
N VAL A 308 5.18 -13.48 -19.49
CA VAL A 308 5.31 -12.63 -20.68
C VAL A 308 6.68 -12.83 -21.34
N GLY A 309 7.76 -12.90 -20.55
CA GLY A 309 9.10 -13.16 -21.05
C GLY A 309 9.21 -14.50 -21.78
N SER A 310 8.74 -15.58 -21.16
CA SER A 310 8.76 -16.91 -21.76
C SER A 310 7.94 -16.96 -23.05
N TYR A 311 6.74 -16.37 -23.03
CA TYR A 311 5.89 -16.35 -24.21
C TYR A 311 6.51 -15.58 -25.39
N LYS A 312 7.13 -14.42 -25.11
CA LYS A 312 7.82 -13.63 -26.15
C LYS A 312 9.09 -14.31 -26.69
N LEU A 313 9.85 -15.03 -25.85
CA LEU A 313 11.13 -15.63 -26.21
C LEU A 313 10.97 -17.04 -26.78
N ARG A 314 10.01 -17.83 -26.27
CA ARG A 314 9.89 -19.27 -26.55
C ARG A 314 8.54 -19.67 -27.13
N GLY A 315 7.55 -18.76 -27.19
CA GLY A 315 6.17 -19.10 -27.59
C GLY A 315 5.40 -19.99 -26.61
N GLN A 316 5.98 -20.24 -25.40
CA GLN A 316 5.42 -21.19 -24.43
C GLN A 316 5.05 -20.48 -23.13
N ARG A 317 3.93 -20.91 -22.53
CA ARG A 317 3.48 -20.46 -21.22
C ARG A 317 4.15 -21.30 -20.12
N ILE A 318 4.66 -20.63 -19.06
CA ILE A 318 5.17 -21.28 -17.85
C ILE A 318 4.01 -21.66 -16.92
N PHE A 319 3.11 -20.71 -16.70
CA PHE A 319 1.93 -20.89 -15.86
C PHE A 319 0.68 -21.07 -16.73
N ARG A 320 -0.36 -21.73 -16.21
CA ARG A 320 -1.65 -21.83 -16.89
C ARG A 320 -2.22 -20.45 -17.22
N MET A 321 -2.09 -19.54 -16.25
CA MET A 321 -2.42 -18.12 -16.36
C MET A 321 -1.54 -17.31 -15.39
N ALA A 322 -1.30 -16.04 -15.67
CA ALA A 322 -0.66 -15.09 -14.79
C ALA A 322 -1.57 -13.86 -14.63
N PRO A 323 -1.62 -13.23 -13.45
CA PRO A 323 -0.82 -13.48 -12.21
C PRO A 323 -1.07 -14.87 -11.60
N ILE A 324 -0.19 -15.28 -10.63
CA ILE A 324 -0.11 -16.67 -10.18
C ILE A 324 -1.36 -17.18 -9.43
N HIS A 325 -2.16 -16.29 -8.82
CA HIS A 325 -3.43 -16.69 -8.20
C HIS A 325 -4.36 -17.36 -9.21
N HIS A 326 -4.47 -16.86 -10.44
CA HIS A 326 -5.26 -17.49 -11.51
C HIS A 326 -4.73 -18.87 -11.92
N HIS A 327 -3.41 -19.11 -11.81
CA HIS A 327 -2.86 -20.42 -12.06
C HIS A 327 -3.42 -21.47 -11.08
N TYR A 328 -3.60 -21.10 -9.79
CA TYR A 328 -4.18 -21.99 -8.79
C TYR A 328 -5.68 -22.20 -8.97
N GLU A 329 -6.42 -21.15 -9.38
CA GLU A 329 -7.83 -21.30 -9.75
C GLU A 329 -8.01 -22.30 -10.91
N LEU A 330 -7.21 -22.15 -11.97
CA LEU A 330 -7.22 -23.07 -13.12
C LEU A 330 -6.67 -24.48 -12.80
N LYS A 331 -6.05 -24.67 -11.64
CA LYS A 331 -5.75 -26.00 -11.06
C LYS A 331 -6.93 -26.61 -10.30
N GLY A 332 -8.06 -25.88 -10.17
CA GLY A 332 -9.25 -26.34 -9.48
C GLY A 332 -9.31 -25.99 -7.99
N TRP A 333 -8.48 -25.04 -7.53
CA TRP A 333 -8.62 -24.54 -6.16
C TRP A 333 -9.77 -23.52 -6.10
N PRO A 334 -10.72 -23.69 -5.17
CA PRO A 334 -11.75 -22.67 -4.96
C PRO A 334 -11.12 -21.37 -4.48
N GLU A 335 -11.67 -20.24 -4.93
CA GLU A 335 -11.17 -18.89 -4.66
C GLU A 335 -10.86 -18.62 -3.18
N PRO A 336 -11.77 -18.93 -2.21
CA PRO A 336 -11.46 -18.69 -0.79
C PRO A 336 -10.23 -19.43 -0.28
N ARG A 337 -9.93 -20.61 -0.86
CA ARG A 337 -8.73 -21.38 -0.50
C ARG A 337 -7.45 -20.69 -0.98
N VAL A 338 -7.47 -20.12 -2.18
CA VAL A 338 -6.33 -19.34 -2.70
C VAL A 338 -6.11 -18.12 -1.81
N ILE A 339 -7.17 -17.35 -1.56
CA ILE A 339 -7.13 -16.12 -0.75
C ILE A 339 -6.52 -16.39 0.64
N VAL A 340 -7.09 -17.32 1.40
CA VAL A 340 -6.63 -17.59 2.77
C VAL A 340 -5.18 -18.09 2.81
N ARG A 341 -4.77 -18.92 1.85
CA ARG A 341 -3.37 -19.40 1.78
C ARG A 341 -2.39 -18.27 1.49
N PHE A 342 -2.75 -17.33 0.61
CA PHE A 342 -1.93 -16.17 0.31
C PHE A 342 -1.85 -15.22 1.52
N TRP A 343 -2.92 -15.08 2.31
CA TRP A 343 -2.88 -14.34 3.57
C TRP A 343 -1.92 -14.98 4.58
N ILE A 344 -1.95 -16.30 4.72
CA ILE A 344 -1.03 -17.03 5.62
C ILE A 344 0.42 -16.85 5.14
N ILE A 345 0.69 -16.99 3.84
CA ILE A 345 2.02 -16.76 3.27
C ILE A 345 2.47 -15.32 3.54
N SER A 346 1.60 -14.33 3.34
CA SER A 346 1.91 -12.92 3.62
C SER A 346 2.26 -12.71 5.09
N LEU A 347 1.52 -13.30 6.02
CA LEU A 347 1.83 -13.22 7.45
C LEU A 347 3.21 -13.81 7.77
N ILE A 348 3.53 -14.98 7.23
CA ILE A 348 4.84 -15.63 7.41
C ILE A 348 5.95 -14.72 6.88
N LEU A 349 5.79 -14.14 5.69
CA LEU A 349 6.78 -13.27 5.08
C LEU A 349 6.95 -11.95 5.83
N VAL A 350 5.87 -11.39 6.37
CA VAL A 350 5.92 -10.21 7.23
C VAL A 350 6.68 -10.51 8.51
N LEU A 351 6.42 -11.63 9.17
CA LEU A 351 7.16 -12.05 10.37
C LEU A 351 8.64 -12.30 10.05
N ALA A 352 8.94 -12.93 8.91
CA ALA A 352 10.31 -13.11 8.45
C ALA A 352 11.02 -11.76 8.21
N GLY A 353 10.34 -10.80 7.57
CA GLY A 353 10.87 -9.46 7.38
C GLY A 353 11.13 -8.71 8.70
N LEU A 354 10.22 -8.78 9.67
CA LEU A 354 10.43 -8.21 10.99
C LEU A 354 11.59 -8.88 11.74
N ALA A 355 11.76 -10.20 11.59
CA ALA A 355 12.87 -10.93 12.20
C ALA A 355 14.24 -10.43 11.68
N THR A 356 14.32 -9.96 10.44
CA THR A 356 15.58 -9.41 9.87
C THR A 356 16.10 -8.21 10.65
N LEU A 357 15.22 -7.45 11.34
CA LEU A 357 15.63 -6.29 12.14
C LEU A 357 16.60 -6.67 13.28
N LYS A 358 16.50 -7.88 13.81
CA LYS A 358 17.36 -8.35 14.89
C LYS A 358 18.45 -9.30 14.43
N LEU A 359 18.29 -9.96 13.27
CA LEU A 359 19.28 -10.88 12.69
C LEU A 359 20.44 -10.16 12.00
N ARG A 360 20.64 -8.91 12.34
CA ARG A 360 21.74 -8.05 11.86
C ARG A 360 22.93 -8.13 12.77
#